data_bfd6ae5e43f49746a5be44263c8c8aca
#
_entry.id   bfd6ae5e43f49746a5be44263c8c8aca
#
_cell.length_a   1.000
_cell.length_b   1.000
_cell.length_c   1.000
_cell.angle_alpha   90.00
_cell.angle_beta   90.00
_cell.angle_gamma   90.00
#
_symmetry.space_group_name_H-M   'P 1'
#
loop_
_entity.id
_entity.type
_entity.pdbx_description
1 polymer ?
#
loop_
_entity_poly.entity_id
_entity_poly.type
_entity_poly.pdbx_seq_one_letter_code
_entity_poly.pdbx_strand_id
1 'polypeptide(L)'
;AGKSTTLNLILGFLKPDSGFIKINDVNIINTDIIGYIPENVNLYPYLSGIENLDYFCKLSGFNYDNNELSSFLNECGLQEDAHNKLISNYSKGMRQKVGIAIAYSKKAKVYLLDEPASGLDPLSSNELSDLLKKLAANGSAILMASHDLFRVRETCNKIGILKNGNLIKEMDAKEITSEELEKVYLNFMKN
;
A
#
# COMPACT_ATOMS: atom_id res chain seq x y z
N ALA A 1 -3.16 -15.42 -9.26
CA ALA A 1 -2.28 -16.06 -8.26
C ALA A 1 -2.91 -16.13 -6.87
N GLY A 2 -3.91 -15.28 -6.56
CA GLY A 2 -4.58 -15.19 -5.26
C GLY A 2 -4.15 -13.97 -4.41
N LYS A 3 -3.30 -13.08 -4.90
CA LYS A 3 -2.80 -11.90 -4.16
C LYS A 3 -3.95 -11.00 -3.67
N SER A 4 -4.77 -10.47 -4.57
CA SER A 4 -5.89 -9.58 -4.21
C SER A 4 -6.96 -10.31 -3.38
N THR A 5 -7.16 -11.64 -3.60
CA THR A 5 -8.03 -12.45 -2.75
C THR A 5 -7.51 -12.51 -1.31
N THR A 6 -6.20 -12.70 -1.13
CA THR A 6 -5.56 -12.69 0.21
C THR A 6 -5.74 -11.32 0.88
N LEU A 7 -5.53 -10.22 0.17
CA LEU A 7 -5.78 -8.89 0.71
C LEU A 7 -7.24 -8.70 1.11
N ASN A 8 -8.20 -9.13 0.28
CA ASN A 8 -9.63 -9.02 0.55
C ASN A 8 -10.07 -9.87 1.76
N LEU A 9 -9.44 -11.03 1.97
CA LEU A 9 -9.64 -11.83 3.17
C LEU A 9 -9.15 -11.10 4.43
N ILE A 10 -7.95 -10.50 4.38
CA ILE A 10 -7.39 -9.73 5.50
C ILE A 10 -8.25 -8.48 5.79
N LEU A 11 -8.80 -7.82 4.77
CA LEU A 11 -9.70 -6.67 4.90
C LEU A 11 -11.10 -7.04 5.39
N GLY A 12 -11.43 -8.33 5.44
CA GLY A 12 -12.76 -8.81 5.82
C GLY A 12 -13.83 -8.62 4.73
N PHE A 13 -13.44 -8.26 3.51
CA PHE A 13 -14.36 -8.20 2.36
C PHE A 13 -14.78 -9.60 1.89
N LEU A 14 -13.94 -10.59 2.19
CA LEU A 14 -14.26 -12.01 2.00
C LEU A 14 -14.12 -12.75 3.34
N LYS A 15 -14.96 -13.77 3.54
CA LYS A 15 -14.83 -14.67 4.68
C LYS A 15 -14.04 -15.91 4.28
N PRO A 16 -13.07 -16.38 5.09
CA PRO A 16 -12.41 -17.64 4.83
C PRO A 16 -13.37 -18.82 5.07
N ASP A 17 -13.33 -19.83 4.20
CA ASP A 17 -14.10 -21.06 4.38
C ASP A 17 -13.59 -21.89 5.58
N SER A 18 -12.30 -21.74 5.90
CA SER A 18 -11.65 -22.38 7.06
C SER A 18 -10.43 -21.57 7.51
N GLY A 19 -9.93 -21.84 8.71
CA GLY A 19 -8.78 -21.14 9.27
C GLY A 19 -9.16 -19.79 9.92
N PHE A 20 -8.15 -18.96 10.14
CA PHE A 20 -8.31 -17.67 10.80
C PHE A 20 -7.26 -16.67 10.31
N ILE A 21 -7.55 -15.38 10.52
CA ILE A 21 -6.64 -14.27 10.23
C ILE A 21 -6.39 -13.52 11.53
N LYS A 22 -5.12 -13.29 11.87
CA LYS A 22 -4.71 -12.59 13.08
C LYS A 22 -3.77 -11.44 12.78
N ILE A 23 -3.92 -10.36 13.54
CA ILE A 23 -2.93 -9.29 13.65
C ILE A 23 -2.54 -9.22 15.13
N ASN A 24 -1.23 -9.31 15.44
CA ASN A 24 -0.72 -9.34 16.82
C ASN A 24 -1.43 -10.39 17.70
N ASP A 25 -1.57 -11.62 17.18
CA ASP A 25 -2.24 -12.75 17.85
C ASP A 25 -3.72 -12.55 18.20
N VAL A 26 -4.30 -11.45 17.79
CA VAL A 26 -5.74 -11.15 17.93
C VAL A 26 -6.44 -11.42 16.60
N ASN A 27 -7.58 -12.12 16.64
CA ASN A 27 -8.42 -12.25 15.45
C ASN A 27 -8.81 -10.86 14.96
N ILE A 28 -8.71 -10.62 13.66
CA ILE A 28 -9.10 -9.32 13.08
C ILE A 28 -10.62 -9.19 13.22
N ILE A 29 -11.04 -8.41 14.19
CA ILE A 29 -12.45 -7.99 14.38
C ILE A 29 -12.56 -6.51 14.00
N ASN A 30 -11.49 -5.74 14.17
CA ASN A 30 -11.46 -4.30 13.89
C ASN A 30 -10.42 -3.99 12.81
N THR A 31 -10.88 -3.49 11.67
CA THR A 31 -10.05 -3.07 10.54
C THR A 31 -9.59 -1.61 10.64
N ASP A 32 -9.94 -0.87 11.69
CA ASP A 32 -9.60 0.56 11.84
C ASP A 32 -8.09 0.81 11.86
N ILE A 33 -7.31 -0.19 12.26
CA ILE A 33 -5.84 -0.12 12.26
C ILE A 33 -5.23 -0.41 10.88
N ILE A 34 -6.04 -0.79 9.88
CA ILE A 34 -5.59 -1.17 8.55
C ILE A 34 -5.80 0.00 7.59
N GLY A 35 -4.72 0.43 6.95
CA GLY A 35 -4.76 1.30 5.78
C GLY A 35 -4.71 0.45 4.50
N TYR A 36 -5.71 0.54 3.65
CA TYR A 36 -5.72 -0.14 2.36
C TYR A 36 -5.51 0.84 1.22
N ILE A 37 -4.55 0.52 0.37
CA ILE A 37 -4.23 1.29 -0.83
C ILE A 37 -4.44 0.37 -2.05
N PRO A 38 -5.53 0.54 -2.80
CA PRO A 38 -5.80 -0.23 -4.01
C PRO A 38 -4.86 0.20 -5.15
N GLU A 39 -4.76 -0.62 -6.19
CA GLU A 39 -4.01 -0.30 -7.42
C GLU A 39 -4.44 1.04 -8.03
N ASN A 40 -5.74 1.32 -8.03
CA ASN A 40 -6.30 2.58 -8.48
C ASN A 40 -6.98 3.28 -7.30
N VAL A 41 -6.35 4.33 -6.80
CA VAL A 41 -6.92 5.15 -5.73
C VAL A 41 -8.05 6.02 -6.30
N ASN A 42 -9.28 5.70 -5.91
CA ASN A 42 -10.48 6.44 -6.32
C ASN A 42 -10.69 7.63 -5.39
N LEU A 43 -10.42 8.81 -5.90
CA LEU A 43 -10.62 10.08 -5.23
C LEU A 43 -11.70 10.89 -5.96
N TYR A 44 -12.31 11.85 -5.30
CA TYR A 44 -13.29 12.74 -5.90
C TYR A 44 -12.59 13.71 -6.87
N PRO A 45 -12.84 13.64 -8.19
CA PRO A 45 -12.06 14.36 -9.19
C PRO A 45 -12.26 15.87 -9.15
N TYR A 46 -13.38 16.33 -8.56
CA TYR A 46 -13.75 17.73 -8.43
C TYR A 46 -13.28 18.38 -7.12
N LEU A 47 -12.67 17.60 -6.23
CA LEU A 47 -12.03 18.07 -5.03
C LEU A 47 -10.51 18.12 -5.25
N SER A 48 -9.84 18.99 -4.51
CA SER A 48 -8.37 19.04 -4.45
C SER A 48 -7.80 17.88 -3.62
N GLY A 49 -6.47 17.75 -3.59
CA GLY A 49 -5.80 16.73 -2.77
C GLY A 49 -6.12 16.88 -1.29
N ILE A 50 -6.04 18.09 -0.77
CA ILE A 50 -6.30 18.38 0.65
C ILE A 50 -7.79 18.18 1.01
N GLU A 51 -8.72 18.58 0.12
CA GLU A 51 -10.15 18.36 0.33
C GLU A 51 -10.53 16.89 0.31
N ASN A 52 -9.92 16.08 -0.57
CA ASN A 52 -10.08 14.63 -0.53
C ASN A 52 -9.58 14.04 0.79
N LEU A 53 -8.37 14.44 1.23
CA LEU A 53 -7.82 13.98 2.50
C LEU A 53 -8.75 14.33 3.66
N ASP A 54 -9.20 15.60 3.76
CA ASP A 54 -10.13 16.05 4.79
C ASP A 54 -11.44 15.26 4.78
N TYR A 55 -12.01 15.04 3.59
CA TYR A 55 -13.23 14.25 3.44
C TYR A 55 -13.09 12.84 4.01
N PHE A 56 -12.03 12.11 3.64
CA PHE A 56 -11.82 10.74 4.11
C PHE A 56 -11.42 10.69 5.59
N CYS A 57 -10.74 11.71 6.12
CA CYS A 57 -10.49 11.84 7.55
C CYS A 57 -11.79 11.98 8.33
N LYS A 58 -12.66 12.92 7.93
CA LYS A 58 -13.96 13.15 8.56
C LYS A 58 -14.87 11.92 8.50
N LEU A 59 -14.88 11.22 7.37
CA LEU A 59 -15.63 9.97 7.21
C LEU A 59 -15.16 8.90 8.20
N SER A 60 -13.90 8.95 8.61
CA SER A 60 -13.30 8.03 9.58
C SER A 60 -13.32 8.56 11.03
N GLY A 61 -14.02 9.67 11.29
CA GLY A 61 -14.17 10.27 12.62
C GLY A 61 -12.99 11.15 13.07
N PHE A 62 -12.06 11.48 12.17
CA PHE A 62 -10.93 12.37 12.47
C PHE A 62 -11.21 13.77 11.93
N ASN A 63 -10.92 14.78 12.73
CA ASN A 63 -11.00 16.18 12.34
C ASN A 63 -9.61 16.81 12.51
N TYR A 64 -9.07 17.31 11.42
CA TYR A 64 -7.76 17.94 11.34
C TYR A 64 -7.90 19.36 10.79
N ASP A 65 -7.02 20.26 11.19
CA ASP A 65 -6.93 21.58 10.55
C ASP A 65 -6.13 21.51 9.23
N ASN A 66 -6.12 22.61 8.48
CA ASN A 66 -5.43 22.65 7.19
C ASN A 66 -3.91 22.45 7.31
N ASN A 67 -3.28 22.83 8.41
CA ASN A 67 -1.84 22.67 8.62
C ASN A 67 -1.52 21.19 8.86
N GLU A 68 -2.32 20.51 9.67
CA GLU A 68 -2.19 19.09 9.90
C GLU A 68 -2.40 18.29 8.61
N LEU A 69 -3.45 18.60 7.83
CA LEU A 69 -3.72 17.97 6.54
C LEU A 69 -2.57 18.18 5.55
N SER A 70 -2.04 19.40 5.46
CA SER A 70 -0.88 19.70 4.63
C SER A 70 0.36 18.94 5.08
N SER A 71 0.57 18.81 6.39
CA SER A 71 1.68 18.02 6.95
C SER A 71 1.60 16.55 6.52
N PHE A 72 0.41 15.92 6.59
CA PHE A 72 0.23 14.54 6.14
C PHE A 72 0.55 14.37 4.64
N LEU A 73 0.10 15.30 3.79
CA LEU A 73 0.40 15.27 2.36
C LEU A 73 1.91 15.42 2.09
N ASN A 74 2.56 16.37 2.77
CA ASN A 74 4.01 16.58 2.66
C ASN A 74 4.81 15.35 3.14
N GLU A 75 4.42 14.73 4.26
CA GLU A 75 5.07 13.53 4.77
C GLU A 75 4.94 12.34 3.83
N CYS A 76 3.84 12.27 3.08
CA CYS A 76 3.62 11.29 2.02
C CYS A 76 4.23 11.71 0.67
N GLY A 77 5.00 12.79 0.62
CA GLY A 77 5.76 13.22 -0.54
C GLY A 77 4.93 13.92 -1.62
N LEU A 78 3.72 14.37 -1.33
CA LEU A 78 2.97 15.24 -2.24
C LEU A 78 3.47 16.67 -2.07
N GLN A 79 3.89 17.29 -3.18
CA GLN A 79 4.42 18.65 -3.18
C GLN A 79 3.33 19.67 -2.80
N GLU A 80 3.72 20.70 -2.06
CA GLU A 80 2.80 21.69 -1.49
C GLU A 80 1.97 22.43 -2.55
N ASP A 81 2.58 22.73 -3.71
CA ASP A 81 1.91 23.37 -4.84
C ASP A 81 0.80 22.51 -5.47
N ALA A 82 0.78 21.22 -5.16
CA ALA A 82 -0.24 20.29 -5.62
C ALA A 82 -1.43 20.19 -4.64
N HIS A 83 -1.28 20.49 -3.35
CA HIS A 83 -2.30 20.24 -2.33
C HIS A 83 -3.69 20.79 -2.71
N ASN A 84 -3.72 21.98 -3.32
CA ASN A 84 -4.95 22.69 -3.70
C ASN A 84 -5.34 22.51 -5.18
N LYS A 85 -4.58 21.70 -5.97
CA LYS A 85 -4.96 21.37 -7.34
C LYS A 85 -6.03 20.28 -7.35
N LEU A 86 -6.96 20.35 -8.29
CA LEU A 86 -8.00 19.34 -8.46
C LEU A 86 -7.39 17.95 -8.79
N ILE A 87 -7.98 16.90 -8.23
CA ILE A 87 -7.54 15.51 -8.47
C ILE A 87 -7.58 15.13 -9.97
N SER A 88 -8.48 15.73 -10.75
CA SER A 88 -8.52 15.54 -12.21
C SER A 88 -7.18 15.86 -12.90
N ASN A 89 -6.37 16.73 -12.31
CA ASN A 89 -5.05 17.14 -12.81
C ASN A 89 -3.88 16.33 -12.22
N TYR A 90 -4.17 15.33 -11.39
CA TYR A 90 -3.13 14.54 -10.74
C TYR A 90 -2.64 13.39 -11.61
N SER A 91 -1.32 13.16 -11.57
CA SER A 91 -0.75 11.90 -12.05
C SER A 91 -1.22 10.71 -11.19
N LYS A 92 -1.03 9.48 -11.66
CA LYS A 92 -1.33 8.29 -10.87
C LYS A 92 -0.52 8.28 -9.56
N GLY A 93 0.77 8.64 -9.61
CA GLY A 93 1.64 8.72 -8.44
C GLY A 93 1.16 9.74 -7.39
N MET A 94 0.68 10.91 -7.83
CA MET A 94 0.09 11.90 -6.92
C MET A 94 -1.16 11.37 -6.24
N ARG A 95 -2.04 10.66 -6.95
CA ARG A 95 -3.23 10.01 -6.35
C ARG A 95 -2.84 8.92 -5.35
N GLN A 96 -1.79 8.13 -5.63
CA GLN A 96 -1.28 7.14 -4.70
C GLN A 96 -0.78 7.80 -3.40
N LYS A 97 -0.05 8.90 -3.49
CA LYS A 97 0.42 9.66 -2.32
C LYS A 97 -0.74 10.14 -1.45
N VAL A 98 -1.82 10.65 -2.04
CA VAL A 98 -3.05 11.02 -1.29
C VAL A 98 -3.68 9.79 -0.64
N GLY A 99 -3.77 8.64 -1.33
CA GLY A 99 -4.28 7.39 -0.77
C GLY A 99 -3.49 6.92 0.46
N ILE A 100 -2.15 7.04 0.40
CA ILE A 100 -1.28 6.73 1.54
C ILE A 100 -1.47 7.75 2.66
N ALA A 101 -1.61 9.05 2.34
CA ALA A 101 -1.86 10.09 3.33
C ALA A 101 -3.18 9.87 4.09
N ILE A 102 -4.23 9.39 3.40
CA ILE A 102 -5.50 9.00 4.02
C ILE A 102 -5.29 7.85 5.03
N ALA A 103 -4.54 6.82 4.68
CA ALA A 103 -4.22 5.73 5.59
C ALA A 103 -3.34 6.18 6.76
N TYR A 104 -2.37 7.05 6.48
CA TYR A 104 -1.45 7.60 7.47
C TYR A 104 -2.15 8.49 8.49
N SER A 105 -3.02 9.39 8.03
CA SER A 105 -3.80 10.30 8.90
C SER A 105 -4.75 9.54 9.85
N LYS A 106 -5.20 8.34 9.47
CA LYS A 106 -5.98 7.43 10.33
C LYS A 106 -5.11 6.68 11.36
N LYS A 107 -3.81 6.95 11.42
CA LYS A 107 -2.85 6.28 12.32
C LYS A 107 -2.83 4.76 12.11
N ALA A 108 -2.96 4.32 10.85
CA ALA A 108 -2.88 2.92 10.48
C ALA A 108 -1.57 2.29 11.00
N LYS A 109 -1.66 1.05 11.49
CA LYS A 109 -0.51 0.25 11.95
C LYS A 109 -0.11 -0.80 10.94
N VAL A 110 -1.05 -1.18 10.07
CA VAL A 110 -0.86 -2.16 9.01
C VAL A 110 -1.28 -1.50 7.69
N TYR A 111 -0.40 -1.55 6.70
CA TYR A 111 -0.69 -1.07 5.35
C TYR A 111 -0.79 -2.25 4.40
N LEU A 112 -1.91 -2.37 3.72
CA LEU A 112 -2.14 -3.34 2.66
C LEU A 112 -2.16 -2.62 1.33
N LEU A 113 -1.28 -2.99 0.40
CA LEU A 113 -1.15 -2.34 -0.90
C LEU A 113 -1.33 -3.38 -2.01
N ASP A 114 -2.23 -3.09 -2.95
CA ASP A 114 -2.42 -3.91 -4.14
C ASP A 114 -1.83 -3.20 -5.35
N GLU A 115 -0.74 -3.76 -5.92
CA GLU A 115 0.00 -3.25 -7.08
C GLU A 115 0.31 -1.72 -7.02
N PRO A 116 0.86 -1.20 -5.90
CA PRO A 116 0.90 0.24 -5.66
C PRO A 116 1.83 1.00 -6.61
N ALA A 117 2.79 0.34 -7.23
CA ALA A 117 3.71 0.93 -8.21
C ALA A 117 3.27 0.72 -9.68
N SER A 118 2.16 0.01 -9.91
CA SER A 118 1.66 -0.26 -11.26
C SER A 118 1.39 1.04 -12.03
N GLY A 119 2.01 1.19 -13.20
CA GLY A 119 1.84 2.36 -14.07
C GLY A 119 2.40 3.67 -13.54
N LEU A 120 3.27 3.63 -12.54
CA LEU A 120 4.08 4.78 -12.12
C LEU A 120 5.34 4.89 -12.98
N ASP A 121 5.79 6.12 -13.18
CA ASP A 121 7.12 6.38 -13.72
C ASP A 121 8.21 5.97 -12.71
N PRO A 122 9.48 5.79 -13.16
CA PRO A 122 10.56 5.31 -12.29
C PRO A 122 10.82 6.21 -11.07
N LEU A 123 10.67 7.53 -11.21
CA LEU A 123 10.88 8.47 -10.10
C LEU A 123 9.79 8.29 -9.04
N SER A 124 8.53 8.35 -9.45
CA SER A 124 7.37 8.14 -8.55
C SER A 124 7.40 6.76 -7.86
N SER A 125 7.88 5.71 -8.57
CA SER A 125 8.06 4.38 -7.97
C SER A 125 9.16 4.37 -6.90
N ASN A 126 10.27 5.09 -7.09
CA ASN A 126 11.32 5.21 -6.08
C ASN A 126 10.82 5.96 -4.84
N GLU A 127 10.16 7.12 -5.05
CA GLU A 127 9.58 7.92 -3.97
C GLU A 127 8.56 7.11 -3.14
N LEU A 128 7.73 6.29 -3.81
CA LEU A 128 6.81 5.38 -3.13
C LEU A 128 7.58 4.34 -2.28
N SER A 129 8.62 3.72 -2.84
CA SER A 129 9.44 2.74 -2.11
C SER A 129 10.08 3.35 -0.86
N ASP A 130 10.59 4.57 -0.96
CA ASP A 130 11.22 5.28 0.16
C ASP A 130 10.18 5.65 1.23
N LEU A 131 8.98 6.07 0.82
CA LEU A 131 7.86 6.32 1.74
C LEU A 131 7.47 5.05 2.50
N LEU A 132 7.32 3.90 1.81
CA LEU A 132 7.00 2.63 2.45
C LEU A 132 8.09 2.20 3.43
N LYS A 133 9.36 2.34 3.08
CA LYS A 133 10.48 2.08 4.00
C LYS A 133 10.44 2.99 5.24
N LYS A 134 10.12 4.28 5.06
CA LYS A 134 9.95 5.23 6.17
C LYS A 134 8.82 4.81 7.11
N LEU A 135 7.66 4.41 6.57
CA LEU A 135 6.52 3.93 7.36
C LEU A 135 6.89 2.65 8.14
N ALA A 136 7.59 1.71 7.52
CA ALA A 136 8.07 0.49 8.18
C ALA A 136 9.08 0.79 9.29
N ALA A 137 10.03 1.72 9.06
CA ALA A 137 10.98 2.16 10.07
C ALA A 137 10.30 2.82 11.28
N ASN A 138 9.14 3.45 11.07
CA ASN A 138 8.31 4.02 12.12
C ASN A 138 7.40 2.99 12.82
N GLY A 139 7.62 1.69 12.58
CA GLY A 139 6.94 0.60 13.28
C GLY A 139 5.65 0.11 12.64
N SER A 140 5.32 0.53 11.42
CA SER A 140 4.18 0.00 10.69
C SER A 140 4.51 -1.34 10.01
N ALA A 141 3.56 -2.27 9.99
CA ALA A 141 3.64 -3.48 9.17
C ALA A 141 3.10 -3.20 7.76
N ILE A 142 3.81 -3.65 6.72
CA ILE A 142 3.42 -3.41 5.34
C ILE A 142 3.35 -4.73 4.59
N LEU A 143 2.21 -5.02 3.97
CA LEU A 143 2.03 -6.12 3.04
C LEU A 143 1.68 -5.56 1.67
N MET A 144 2.55 -5.80 0.70
CA MET A 144 2.40 -5.34 -0.67
C MET A 144 2.24 -6.54 -1.61
N ALA A 145 1.16 -6.55 -2.38
CA ALA A 145 1.00 -7.45 -3.50
C ALA A 145 1.54 -6.76 -4.77
N SER A 146 2.49 -7.39 -5.46
CA SER A 146 3.06 -6.84 -6.70
C SER A 146 3.51 -7.93 -7.65
N HIS A 147 3.61 -7.61 -8.93
CA HIS A 147 4.27 -8.42 -9.96
C HIS A 147 5.63 -7.83 -10.38
N ASP A 148 6.00 -6.65 -9.87
CA ASP A 148 7.29 -6.02 -10.11
C ASP A 148 8.35 -6.60 -9.15
N LEU A 149 9.05 -7.63 -9.62
CA LEU A 149 10.06 -8.35 -8.83
C LEU A 149 11.21 -7.46 -8.37
N PHE A 150 11.61 -6.49 -9.20
CA PHE A 150 12.66 -5.55 -8.87
C PHE A 150 12.24 -4.67 -7.67
N ARG A 151 11.05 -4.09 -7.74
CA ARG A 151 10.52 -3.25 -6.65
C ARG A 151 10.29 -4.02 -5.36
N VAL A 152 9.77 -5.24 -5.46
CA VAL A 152 9.58 -6.12 -4.30
C VAL A 152 10.92 -6.37 -3.61
N ARG A 153 11.95 -6.74 -4.39
CA ARG A 153 13.29 -7.00 -3.84
C ARG A 153 13.91 -5.77 -3.19
N GLU A 154 13.76 -4.59 -3.79
CA GLU A 154 14.35 -3.33 -3.29
C GLU A 154 13.59 -2.75 -2.08
N THR A 155 12.31 -3.05 -1.93
CA THR A 155 11.44 -2.39 -0.94
C THR A 155 11.15 -3.28 0.26
N CYS A 156 10.98 -4.59 0.07
CA CYS A 156 10.52 -5.51 1.10
C CYS A 156 11.67 -6.13 1.90
N ASN A 157 11.37 -6.56 3.13
CA ASN A 157 12.27 -7.38 3.94
C ASN A 157 12.11 -8.88 3.61
N LYS A 158 10.85 -9.31 3.39
CA LYS A 158 10.48 -10.68 3.05
C LYS A 158 9.69 -10.73 1.76
N ILE A 159 9.85 -11.79 1.02
CA ILE A 159 9.20 -12.03 -0.27
C ILE A 159 8.49 -13.38 -0.22
N GLY A 160 7.20 -13.37 -0.58
CA GLY A 160 6.40 -14.58 -0.74
C GLY A 160 5.98 -14.76 -2.20
N ILE A 161 6.17 -15.95 -2.76
CA ILE A 161 5.67 -16.31 -4.09
C ILE A 161 4.36 -17.08 -3.95
N LEU A 162 3.30 -16.52 -4.53
CA LEU A 162 1.96 -17.10 -4.53
C LEU A 162 1.64 -17.73 -5.88
N LYS A 163 1.17 -18.99 -5.90
CA LYS A 163 0.68 -19.67 -7.09
C LYS A 163 -0.59 -20.45 -6.77
N ASN A 164 -1.66 -20.22 -7.53
CA ASN A 164 -2.96 -20.89 -7.36
C ASN A 164 -3.49 -20.83 -5.92
N GLY A 165 -3.33 -19.70 -5.24
CA GLY A 165 -3.77 -19.49 -3.86
C GLY A 165 -2.84 -20.06 -2.78
N ASN A 166 -1.75 -20.71 -3.15
CA ASN A 166 -0.79 -21.30 -2.21
C ASN A 166 0.49 -20.47 -2.13
N LEU A 167 1.00 -20.27 -0.92
CA LEU A 167 2.34 -19.71 -0.69
C LEU A 167 3.36 -20.83 -0.95
N ILE A 168 4.01 -20.77 -2.11
CA ILE A 168 4.91 -21.86 -2.56
C ILE A 168 6.36 -21.62 -2.15
N LYS A 169 6.74 -20.38 -1.87
CA LYS A 169 8.10 -20.03 -1.41
C LYS A 169 8.05 -18.76 -0.59
N GLU A 170 8.83 -18.73 0.48
CA GLU A 170 9.15 -17.53 1.26
C GLU A 170 10.67 -17.38 1.34
N MET A 171 11.16 -16.14 1.31
CA MET A 171 12.59 -15.83 1.36
C MET A 171 12.84 -14.42 1.91
N ASP A 172 14.02 -14.21 2.47
CA ASP A 172 14.47 -12.88 2.85
C ASP A 172 14.99 -12.11 1.61
N ALA A 173 14.51 -10.88 1.42
CA ALA A 173 14.91 -10.07 0.27
C ALA A 173 16.42 -9.77 0.23
N LYS A 174 17.07 -9.71 1.39
CA LYS A 174 18.53 -9.47 1.50
C LYS A 174 19.39 -10.63 1.02
N GLU A 175 18.84 -11.85 1.01
CA GLU A 175 19.56 -13.09 0.68
C GLU A 175 19.48 -13.43 -0.81
N ILE A 176 18.76 -12.64 -1.61
CA ILE A 176 18.55 -12.93 -3.03
C ILE A 176 18.79 -11.68 -3.88
N THR A 177 19.43 -11.85 -5.01
CA THR A 177 19.55 -10.79 -6.03
C THR A 177 18.29 -10.69 -6.88
N SER A 178 18.11 -9.57 -7.60
CA SER A 178 16.94 -9.40 -8.50
C SER A 178 16.92 -10.47 -9.60
N GLU A 179 18.10 -10.82 -10.14
CA GLU A 179 18.24 -11.87 -11.19
C GLU A 179 17.89 -13.26 -10.66
N GLU A 180 18.31 -13.59 -9.44
CA GLU A 180 17.99 -14.87 -8.80
C GLU A 180 16.50 -14.96 -8.47
N LEU A 181 15.89 -13.87 -7.97
CA LEU A 181 14.46 -13.80 -7.71
C LEU A 181 13.66 -14.05 -8.99
N GLU A 182 14.06 -13.43 -10.10
CA GLU A 182 13.42 -13.66 -11.40
C GLU A 182 13.52 -15.12 -11.84
N LYS A 183 14.69 -15.74 -11.72
CA LYS A 183 14.88 -17.17 -12.03
C LYS A 183 14.01 -18.07 -11.17
N VAL A 184 13.97 -17.81 -9.86
CA VAL A 184 13.13 -18.56 -8.91
C VAL A 184 11.66 -18.41 -9.28
N TYR A 185 11.18 -17.18 -9.53
CA TYR A 185 9.81 -16.90 -9.94
C TYR A 185 9.44 -17.66 -11.23
N LEU A 186 10.28 -17.55 -12.28
CA LEU A 186 10.03 -18.23 -13.56
C LEU A 186 9.99 -19.75 -13.42
N ASN A 187 10.85 -20.35 -12.60
CA ASN A 187 10.86 -21.79 -12.35
C ASN A 187 9.53 -22.26 -11.74
N PHE A 188 9.00 -21.50 -10.79
CA PHE A 188 7.70 -21.84 -10.17
C PHE A 188 6.51 -21.59 -11.11
N MET A 189 6.59 -20.58 -11.99
CA MET A 189 5.47 -20.25 -12.89
C MET A 189 5.38 -21.16 -14.11
N LYS A 190 6.50 -21.75 -14.59
CA LYS A 190 6.54 -22.65 -15.76
C LYS A 190 6.05 -24.08 -15.46
N ASN A 191 6.14 -24.52 -14.23
CA ASN A 191 5.65 -25.82 -13.75
C ASN A 191 4.26 -25.69 -13.13
#